data_40b5f8f130eefa866ecee74b5ddd0bff
#
_entry.id   40b5f8f130eefa866ecee74b5ddd0bff
#
_cell.length_a   1.000
_cell.length_b   1.000
_cell.length_c   1.000
_cell.angle_alpha   90.00
_cell.angle_beta   90.00
_cell.angle_gamma   90.00
#
_symmetry.space_group_name_H-M   'P 1'
#
loop_
_entity.id
_entity.type
_entity.pdbx_description
1 polymer ?
#
loop_
_entity_poly.entity_id
_entity_poly.type
_entity_poly.pdbx_seq_one_letter_code
_entity_poly.pdbx_strand_id
1 'polypeptide(L)'
;MTRYFSRVVAVAASAAFALGHAACATGSTPSASKAATDSTTPSASASVDVKQLTVAPGKLTIATGKPAYSPWVEDDKPESGKGFEAAVAYAVAEKLGFTKDEVVWKRTTFDEAVTPGPKAWDFNLQQFSITDERKKAVDFSSPYYTTTQAVLTYKGSKIAAAASLADLKGAKLGATIGTTSLSALNKVIAPTEAAKVFNNNDDAVLALKNKQIEGLVVDLPTALYLSAAIIDNGTIIGQLADNSGGDQFGLVLQKGSKLTAPVTAAVDALKADNTLATLEKTWLSESISVPVLQ
;
A
#
# COMPACT_ATOMS: atom_id res chain seq x y z
N MET A 1 -29.48 31.28 -32.20
CA MET A 1 -28.72 31.78 -33.37
C MET A 1 -27.36 31.15 -33.26
N THR A 2 -26.88 30.33 -34.03
CA THR A 2 -26.60 29.97 -35.40
C THR A 2 -25.65 28.74 -35.27
N ARG A 3 -26.02 27.54 -35.53
CA ARG A 3 -25.93 26.66 -36.72
C ARG A 3 -24.56 26.73 -37.45
N TYR A 4 -23.90 25.59 -37.65
CA TYR A 4 -23.64 24.77 -38.85
C TYR A 4 -22.26 24.11 -38.67
N PHE A 5 -21.76 22.98 -39.22
CA PHE A 5 -22.27 21.92 -40.09
C PHE A 5 -21.36 20.71 -40.02
N SER A 6 -21.94 19.58 -40.29
CA SER A 6 -21.31 18.26 -40.54
C SER A 6 -20.42 18.26 -41.78
N ARG A 7 -19.44 17.37 -41.84
CA ARG A 7 -19.08 16.66 -43.10
C ARG A 7 -18.55 15.27 -42.83
N VAL A 8 -19.31 14.33 -43.31
CA VAL A 8 -19.00 12.94 -43.59
C VAL A 8 -18.27 12.85 -44.92
N VAL A 9 -17.22 12.08 -45.07
CA VAL A 9 -16.78 11.56 -46.37
C VAL A 9 -16.42 10.07 -46.17
N ALA A 10 -17.24 9.24 -46.82
CA ALA A 10 -16.95 7.87 -47.11
C ALA A 10 -16.42 7.76 -48.53
N VAL A 11 -15.41 6.94 -48.80
CA VAL A 11 -15.09 6.46 -50.15
C VAL A 11 -14.74 4.98 -50.04
N ALA A 12 -15.43 4.26 -50.86
CA ALA A 12 -15.40 2.80 -51.03
C ALA A 12 -14.58 2.38 -52.28
N ALA A 13 -14.26 1.11 -52.30
CA ALA A 13 -14.04 0.21 -53.43
C ALA A 13 -12.74 0.34 -54.23
N SER A 14 -12.01 -0.74 -54.51
CA SER A 14 -12.31 -1.66 -55.59
C SER A 14 -11.36 -2.85 -55.63
N ALA A 15 -11.89 -3.97 -56.06
CA ALA A 15 -11.29 -5.28 -56.35
C ALA A 15 -10.53 -5.33 -57.70
N ALA A 16 -9.64 -6.30 -57.86
CA ALA A 16 -9.36 -7.06 -59.12
C ALA A 16 -8.34 -8.18 -58.85
N PHE A 17 -8.68 -9.41 -58.91
CA PHE A 17 -8.59 -10.44 -59.96
C PHE A 17 -7.23 -10.53 -60.66
N ALA A 18 -6.55 -11.72 -60.54
CA ALA A 18 -5.88 -12.40 -61.64
C ALA A 18 -5.69 -13.88 -61.33
N LEU A 19 -6.26 -14.71 -62.25
CA LEU A 19 -6.10 -16.16 -62.41
C LEU A 19 -4.85 -16.47 -63.25
N GLY A 20 -4.38 -17.67 -63.13
CA GLY A 20 -3.61 -18.40 -64.16
C GLY A 20 -2.36 -19.08 -63.60
N HIS A 21 -1.91 -20.28 -63.80
CA HIS A 21 -2.25 -21.35 -64.76
C HIS A 21 -1.75 -22.65 -64.15
N ALA A 22 -2.38 -23.74 -64.51
CA ALA A 22 -1.99 -25.11 -64.24
C ALA A 22 -0.87 -25.55 -65.15
N ALA A 23 0.02 -26.42 -64.68
CA ALA A 23 0.76 -27.35 -65.51
C ALA A 23 0.99 -28.69 -64.81
N CYS A 24 0.45 -29.74 -65.33
CA CYS A 24 0.69 -31.14 -64.97
C CYS A 24 2.04 -31.66 -65.47
N ALA A 25 2.71 -32.51 -64.72
CA ALA A 25 3.55 -33.59 -65.23
C ALA A 25 3.76 -34.68 -64.17
N THR A 26 3.19 -35.78 -64.43
CA THR A 26 3.41 -37.21 -64.20
C THR A 26 4.65 -37.69 -63.40
N GLY A 27 4.40 -38.62 -62.50
CA GLY A 27 5.13 -39.85 -62.42
C GLY A 27 5.81 -40.24 -61.13
N SER A 28 5.32 -41.34 -60.52
CA SER A 28 6.03 -42.33 -59.68
C SER A 28 5.85 -42.26 -58.18
N THR A 29 4.95 -43.07 -57.65
CA THR A 29 4.94 -43.68 -56.30
C THR A 29 5.99 -44.79 -56.20
N PRO A 30 6.33 -45.38 -55.03
CA PRO A 30 5.90 -45.18 -53.67
C PRO A 30 7.04 -45.18 -52.65
N SER A 31 6.83 -44.62 -51.45
CA SER A 31 7.24 -45.30 -50.21
C SER A 31 6.62 -44.62 -49.01
N ALA A 32 5.90 -45.38 -48.22
CA ALA A 32 5.30 -44.99 -47.00
C ALA A 32 6.39 -44.72 -45.95
N SER A 33 6.49 -43.46 -45.49
CA SER A 33 7.15 -43.16 -44.25
C SER A 33 6.14 -42.44 -43.37
N LYS A 34 5.76 -43.08 -42.25
CA LYS A 34 4.95 -42.53 -41.20
C LYS A 34 5.64 -41.29 -40.65
N ALA A 35 5.17 -40.12 -41.01
CA ALA A 35 5.49 -38.91 -40.26
C ALA A 35 4.69 -38.96 -38.97
N ALA A 36 5.38 -39.16 -37.88
CA ALA A 36 4.85 -38.92 -36.55
C ALA A 36 4.52 -37.41 -36.47
N THR A 37 3.25 -37.12 -36.38
CA THR A 37 2.76 -35.78 -36.00
C THR A 37 3.13 -35.59 -34.53
N ASP A 38 4.21 -34.91 -34.30
CA ASP A 38 4.61 -34.44 -32.99
C ASP A 38 3.60 -33.32 -32.61
N SER A 39 2.51 -33.74 -31.93
CA SER A 39 1.59 -32.85 -31.30
C SER A 39 2.30 -32.28 -30.07
N THR A 40 3.02 -31.19 -30.26
CA THR A 40 3.44 -30.35 -29.12
C THR A 40 2.19 -29.75 -28.48
N THR A 41 1.61 -30.51 -27.56
CA THR A 41 0.69 -29.98 -26.55
C THR A 41 1.42 -28.81 -25.86
N PRO A 42 0.85 -27.60 -25.81
CA PRO A 42 1.46 -26.54 -25.04
C PRO A 42 1.53 -27.04 -23.58
N SER A 43 2.75 -27.18 -23.10
CA SER A 43 3.02 -27.50 -21.68
C SER A 43 2.27 -26.48 -20.84
N ALA A 44 1.22 -26.89 -20.16
CA ALA A 44 0.57 -26.06 -19.16
C ALA A 44 1.66 -25.63 -18.20
N SER A 45 1.93 -24.33 -18.18
CA SER A 45 2.83 -23.74 -17.22
C SER A 45 2.33 -24.18 -15.84
N ALA A 46 3.08 -25.05 -15.17
CA ALA A 46 2.71 -25.54 -13.84
C ALA A 46 2.50 -24.32 -12.95
N SER A 47 1.26 -24.06 -12.56
CA SER A 47 0.94 -22.99 -11.64
C SER A 47 1.69 -23.29 -10.34
N VAL A 48 2.66 -22.44 -10.01
CA VAL A 48 3.42 -22.60 -8.76
C VAL A 48 2.42 -22.47 -7.62
N ASP A 49 2.33 -23.51 -6.80
CA ASP A 49 1.48 -23.47 -5.61
C ASP A 49 2.04 -22.44 -4.62
N VAL A 50 1.30 -21.35 -4.44
CA VAL A 50 1.67 -20.23 -3.55
C VAL A 50 1.94 -20.71 -2.11
N LYS A 51 1.23 -21.75 -1.65
CA LYS A 51 1.41 -22.34 -0.32
C LYS A 51 2.77 -22.99 -0.10
N GLN A 52 3.50 -23.32 -1.17
CA GLN A 52 4.85 -23.86 -1.10
C GLN A 52 5.94 -22.77 -1.10
N LEU A 53 5.58 -21.52 -1.38
CA LEU A 53 6.50 -20.39 -1.44
C LEU A 53 6.69 -19.68 -0.10
N THR A 54 5.85 -19.99 0.88
CA THR A 54 5.84 -19.36 2.21
C THR A 54 7.00 -19.82 3.07
N VAL A 55 7.40 -18.99 4.05
CA VAL A 55 8.47 -19.32 5.02
C VAL A 55 8.17 -20.60 5.83
N ALA A 56 6.89 -20.91 5.99
CA ALA A 56 6.42 -22.17 6.58
C ALA A 56 5.40 -22.80 5.60
N PRO A 57 5.80 -23.79 4.76
CA PRO A 57 4.92 -24.37 3.75
C PRO A 57 3.54 -24.73 4.29
N GLY A 58 2.47 -24.30 3.59
CA GLY A 58 1.08 -24.52 4.01
C GLY A 58 0.56 -23.54 5.07
N LYS A 59 1.39 -22.63 5.57
CA LYS A 59 0.99 -21.52 6.46
C LYS A 59 1.42 -20.19 5.88
N LEU A 60 0.59 -19.16 6.06
CA LEU A 60 0.94 -17.79 5.70
C LEU A 60 1.34 -17.04 6.96
N THR A 61 2.61 -16.69 7.06
CA THR A 61 3.14 -15.94 8.20
C THR A 61 3.07 -14.46 7.91
N ILE A 62 2.17 -13.75 8.56
CA ILE A 62 1.97 -12.30 8.40
C ILE A 62 2.58 -11.59 9.61
N ALA A 63 3.30 -10.50 9.36
CA ALA A 63 3.85 -9.70 10.44
C ALA A 63 3.12 -8.35 10.56
N THR A 64 3.10 -7.81 11.78
CA THR A 64 2.60 -6.47 12.09
C THR A 64 3.40 -5.88 13.25
N GLY A 65 3.05 -4.65 13.67
CA GLY A 65 3.74 -3.88 14.68
C GLY A 65 3.84 -4.53 16.07
N LYS A 66 4.83 -4.10 16.82
CA LYS A 66 5.03 -4.44 18.24
C LYS A 66 5.23 -3.13 19.03
N PRO A 67 4.13 -2.55 19.57
CA PRO A 67 2.72 -2.94 19.38
C PRO A 67 2.16 -2.55 18.00
N ALA A 68 0.98 -3.08 17.66
CA ALA A 68 0.16 -2.59 16.57
C ALA A 68 -0.95 -1.67 17.12
N TYR A 69 -1.34 -0.65 16.34
CA TYR A 69 -2.17 0.46 16.81
C TYR A 69 -3.53 0.51 16.12
N SER A 70 -4.58 0.86 16.88
CA SER A 70 -5.86 1.27 16.28
C SER A 70 -5.69 2.56 15.46
N PRO A 71 -6.43 2.75 14.38
CA PRO A 71 -7.50 1.91 13.84
C PRO A 71 -6.99 0.81 12.88
N TRP A 72 -5.68 0.63 12.77
CA TRP A 72 -5.02 -0.33 11.88
C TRP A 72 -5.17 -1.78 12.35
N VAL A 73 -4.96 -1.99 13.63
CA VAL A 73 -5.18 -3.26 14.35
C VAL A 73 -5.83 -2.94 15.69
N GLU A 74 -7.06 -3.40 15.90
CA GLU A 74 -7.77 -3.13 17.14
C GLU A 74 -7.21 -3.93 18.31
N ASP A 75 -7.12 -3.28 19.49
CA ASP A 75 -6.68 -3.88 20.77
C ASP A 75 -5.32 -4.58 20.70
N ASP A 76 -4.46 -4.21 19.74
CA ASP A 76 -3.19 -4.94 19.50
C ASP A 76 -3.38 -6.45 19.26
N LYS A 77 -4.51 -6.85 18.61
CA LYS A 77 -4.91 -8.24 18.35
C LYS A 77 -5.14 -8.50 16.87
N PRO A 78 -4.07 -8.64 16.05
CA PRO A 78 -4.21 -8.84 14.61
C PRO A 78 -4.95 -10.13 14.24
N GLU A 79 -4.86 -11.18 15.06
CA GLU A 79 -5.58 -12.44 14.88
C GLU A 79 -7.10 -12.30 14.94
N SER A 80 -7.61 -11.23 15.54
CA SER A 80 -9.04 -10.93 15.55
C SER A 80 -9.58 -10.62 14.15
N GLY A 81 -8.74 -10.07 13.27
CA GLY A 81 -9.11 -9.53 11.96
C GLY A 81 -9.81 -8.16 12.06
N LYS A 82 -9.79 -7.54 13.24
CA LYS A 82 -10.36 -6.20 13.48
C LYS A 82 -9.32 -5.11 13.32
N GLY A 83 -9.73 -4.02 12.67
CA GLY A 83 -8.87 -2.93 12.24
C GLY A 83 -8.51 -3.05 10.74
N PHE A 84 -8.19 -1.92 10.12
CA PHE A 84 -8.04 -1.86 8.66
C PHE A 84 -6.97 -2.82 8.13
N GLU A 85 -5.75 -2.76 8.68
CA GLU A 85 -4.66 -3.64 8.20
C GLU A 85 -4.87 -5.11 8.57
N ALA A 86 -5.43 -5.40 9.74
CA ALA A 86 -5.76 -6.78 10.11
C ALA A 86 -6.79 -7.38 9.14
N ALA A 87 -7.80 -6.59 8.73
CA ALA A 87 -8.80 -7.02 7.76
C ALA A 87 -8.21 -7.16 6.34
N VAL A 88 -7.35 -6.21 5.90
CA VAL A 88 -6.62 -6.31 4.62
C VAL A 88 -5.75 -7.57 4.59
N ALA A 89 -5.04 -7.87 5.67
CA ALA A 89 -4.19 -9.06 5.76
C ALA A 89 -4.96 -10.35 5.52
N TYR A 90 -6.13 -10.51 6.15
CA TYR A 90 -6.98 -11.69 5.93
C TYR A 90 -7.60 -11.72 4.53
N ALA A 91 -8.00 -10.56 3.97
CA ALA A 91 -8.48 -10.50 2.60
C ALA A 91 -7.40 -10.90 1.57
N VAL A 92 -6.16 -10.47 1.77
CA VAL A 92 -5.01 -10.92 0.96
C VAL A 92 -4.77 -12.41 1.13
N ALA A 93 -4.81 -12.94 2.37
CA ALA A 93 -4.65 -14.36 2.65
C ALA A 93 -5.69 -15.19 1.90
N GLU A 94 -6.96 -14.78 1.90
CA GLU A 94 -8.05 -15.42 1.16
C GLU A 94 -7.81 -15.43 -0.36
N LYS A 95 -7.39 -14.30 -0.94
CA LYS A 95 -7.02 -14.22 -2.37
C LYS A 95 -5.84 -15.12 -2.75
N LEU A 96 -4.94 -15.37 -1.81
CA LEU A 96 -3.82 -16.30 -1.97
C LEU A 96 -4.20 -17.77 -1.71
N GLY A 97 -5.47 -18.06 -1.34
CA GLY A 97 -6.00 -19.40 -1.09
C GLY A 97 -5.74 -19.94 0.31
N PHE A 98 -5.39 -19.07 1.29
CA PHE A 98 -5.24 -19.48 2.70
C PHE A 98 -6.52 -19.24 3.47
N THR A 99 -6.86 -20.21 4.34
CA THR A 99 -7.92 -20.03 5.34
C THR A 99 -7.41 -19.23 6.55
N LYS A 100 -8.33 -18.72 7.37
CA LYS A 100 -7.96 -17.98 8.58
C LYS A 100 -7.05 -18.79 9.52
N ASP A 101 -7.28 -20.10 9.64
CA ASP A 101 -6.52 -21.00 10.51
C ASP A 101 -5.12 -21.34 9.94
N GLU A 102 -4.87 -21.04 8.70
CA GLU A 102 -3.57 -21.17 8.06
C GLU A 102 -2.71 -19.90 8.22
N VAL A 103 -3.28 -18.79 8.73
CA VAL A 103 -2.55 -17.56 9.01
C VAL A 103 -1.88 -17.63 10.38
N VAL A 104 -0.59 -17.27 10.40
CA VAL A 104 0.23 -17.17 11.61
C VAL A 104 0.72 -15.73 11.75
N TRP A 105 0.48 -15.11 12.89
CA TRP A 105 0.93 -13.75 13.13
C TRP A 105 2.30 -13.69 13.81
N LYS A 106 3.14 -12.75 13.35
CA LYS A 106 4.40 -12.34 13.98
C LYS A 106 4.39 -10.87 14.32
N ARG A 107 5.23 -10.51 15.28
CA ARG A 107 5.39 -9.12 15.74
C ARG A 107 6.80 -8.64 15.43
N THR A 108 6.92 -7.47 14.83
CA THR A 108 8.20 -6.84 14.49
C THR A 108 8.20 -5.38 14.90
N THR A 109 9.35 -4.80 15.08
CA THR A 109 9.47 -3.34 15.09
C THR A 109 9.37 -2.81 13.66
N PHE A 110 9.11 -1.51 13.52
CA PHE A 110 9.05 -0.86 12.21
C PHE A 110 10.38 -1.00 11.44
N ASP A 111 11.49 -0.72 12.12
CA ASP A 111 12.83 -0.76 11.53
C ASP A 111 13.25 -2.17 11.10
N GLU A 112 12.95 -3.20 11.91
CA GLU A 112 13.23 -4.59 11.53
C GLU A 112 12.56 -4.99 10.22
N ALA A 113 11.37 -4.50 9.97
CA ALA A 113 10.63 -4.83 8.76
C ALA A 113 11.27 -4.27 7.50
N VAL A 114 11.78 -3.02 7.54
CA VAL A 114 12.37 -2.33 6.37
C VAL A 114 13.89 -2.47 6.26
N THR A 115 14.55 -3.06 7.26
CA THR A 115 16.00 -3.35 7.21
C THR A 115 16.28 -4.45 6.18
N PRO A 116 17.38 -4.38 5.40
CA PRO A 116 17.78 -5.45 4.47
C PRO A 116 18.03 -6.78 5.19
N GLY A 117 17.78 -7.90 4.49
CA GLY A 117 18.13 -9.23 4.97
C GLY A 117 16.93 -10.20 5.03
N PRO A 118 17.19 -11.45 5.48
CA PRO A 118 16.17 -12.48 5.57
C PRO A 118 15.04 -12.10 6.52
N LYS A 119 13.80 -12.47 6.15
CA LYS A 119 12.61 -12.25 6.96
C LYS A 119 12.03 -13.59 7.43
N ALA A 120 11.55 -13.62 8.67
CA ALA A 120 10.89 -14.80 9.24
C ALA A 120 9.36 -14.74 9.07
N TRP A 121 8.89 -14.03 8.05
CA TRP A 121 7.49 -13.79 7.70
C TRP A 121 7.37 -13.62 6.17
N ASP A 122 6.18 -13.82 5.64
CA ASP A 122 5.88 -13.76 4.22
C ASP A 122 5.63 -12.32 3.74
N PHE A 123 4.83 -11.57 4.50
CA PHE A 123 4.66 -10.12 4.31
C PHE A 123 4.31 -9.42 5.64
N ASN A 124 4.45 -8.10 5.65
CA ASN A 124 4.26 -7.26 6.83
C ASN A 124 3.42 -6.03 6.51
N LEU A 125 2.53 -5.65 7.44
CA LEU A 125 1.72 -4.43 7.39
C LEU A 125 1.96 -3.61 8.66
N GLN A 126 2.44 -2.38 8.51
CA GLN A 126 2.61 -1.38 9.58
C GLN A 126 2.64 0.02 8.97
N GLN A 127 1.66 0.37 8.16
CA GLN A 127 1.57 1.67 7.47
C GLN A 127 2.87 2.04 6.73
N PHE A 128 3.47 1.06 6.04
CA PHE A 128 4.72 1.28 5.32
C PHE A 128 4.50 2.06 4.02
N SER A 129 4.85 3.33 4.01
CA SER A 129 4.90 4.13 2.77
C SER A 129 5.91 3.53 1.81
N ILE A 130 5.49 3.34 0.56
CA ILE A 130 6.34 2.89 -0.53
C ILE A 130 7.27 4.04 -0.92
N THR A 131 8.57 3.89 -0.65
CA THR A 131 9.59 4.87 -1.03
C THR A 131 10.71 4.22 -1.83
N ASP A 132 11.38 4.98 -2.68
CA ASP A 132 12.51 4.46 -3.47
C ASP A 132 13.67 4.03 -2.59
N GLU A 133 13.83 4.65 -1.42
CA GLU A 133 14.85 4.24 -0.45
C GLU A 133 14.53 2.86 0.13
N ARG A 134 13.29 2.65 0.58
CA ARG A 134 12.86 1.35 1.13
C ARG A 134 12.86 0.25 0.07
N LYS A 135 12.53 0.54 -1.19
CA LYS A 135 12.60 -0.42 -2.31
C LYS A 135 14.01 -0.98 -2.56
N LYS A 136 15.07 -0.31 -2.13
CA LYS A 136 16.43 -0.86 -2.21
C LYS A 136 16.62 -2.05 -1.26
N ALA A 137 15.97 -2.03 -0.10
CA ALA A 137 16.12 -3.00 0.98
C ALA A 137 15.07 -4.12 0.99
N VAL A 138 13.84 -3.82 0.58
CA VAL A 138 12.68 -4.71 0.62
C VAL A 138 11.87 -4.62 -0.67
N ASP A 139 10.98 -5.58 -0.88
CA ASP A 139 9.95 -5.49 -1.92
C ASP A 139 8.63 -4.97 -1.34
N PHE A 140 7.80 -4.42 -2.21
CA PHE A 140 6.46 -3.96 -1.90
C PHE A 140 5.43 -4.57 -2.84
N SER A 141 4.21 -4.77 -2.33
CA SER A 141 3.03 -4.97 -3.17
C SER A 141 2.61 -3.68 -3.88
N SER A 142 1.60 -3.74 -4.74
CA SER A 142 0.79 -2.57 -5.09
C SER A 142 0.25 -1.89 -3.84
N PRO A 143 -0.02 -0.56 -3.88
CA PRO A 143 -0.54 0.15 -2.72
C PRO A 143 -1.95 -0.33 -2.37
N TYR A 144 -2.17 -0.63 -1.07
CA TYR A 144 -3.48 -0.97 -0.51
C TYR A 144 -4.20 0.24 0.11
N TYR A 145 -3.49 1.35 0.36
CA TYR A 145 -4.04 2.59 0.92
C TYR A 145 -3.21 3.80 0.49
N THR A 146 -3.82 4.98 0.51
CA THR A 146 -3.13 6.26 0.28
C THR A 146 -3.59 7.28 1.31
N THR A 147 -2.65 7.97 1.94
CA THR A 147 -2.92 8.96 2.98
C THR A 147 -2.04 10.20 2.86
N THR A 148 -2.28 11.17 3.71
CA THR A 148 -1.46 12.38 3.91
C THR A 148 -0.92 12.41 5.32
N GLN A 149 0.06 13.26 5.57
CA GLN A 149 0.57 13.55 6.91
C GLN A 149 -0.26 14.66 7.55
N ALA A 150 -0.48 14.58 8.86
CA ALA A 150 -1.24 15.57 9.61
C ALA A 150 -0.51 16.00 10.89
N VAL A 151 -0.81 17.21 11.35
CA VAL A 151 -0.29 17.76 12.61
C VAL A 151 -1.38 17.68 13.66
N LEU A 152 -1.15 16.86 14.67
CA LEU A 152 -2.01 16.70 15.85
C LEU A 152 -1.46 17.52 17.01
N THR A 153 -2.34 18.20 17.76
CA THR A 153 -2.02 18.94 18.97
C THR A 153 -3.09 18.72 20.05
N TYR A 154 -3.00 19.41 21.15
CA TYR A 154 -3.97 19.43 22.24
C TYR A 154 -4.52 20.85 22.48
N LYS A 155 -5.72 20.95 23.03
CA LYS A 155 -6.34 22.24 23.40
C LYS A 155 -5.46 23.01 24.38
N GLY A 156 -5.18 24.26 24.03
CA GLY A 156 -4.32 25.15 24.83
C GLY A 156 -2.81 24.99 24.55
N SER A 157 -2.42 24.22 23.57
CA SER A 157 -1.09 24.26 22.98
C SER A 157 -0.89 25.63 22.30
N LYS A 158 0.36 26.09 22.26
CA LYS A 158 0.71 27.35 21.55
C LYS A 158 0.35 27.33 20.07
N ILE A 159 0.33 26.14 19.47
CA ILE A 159 0.01 25.95 18.06
C ILE A 159 -1.46 25.55 17.80
N ALA A 160 -2.32 25.55 18.83
CA ALA A 160 -3.72 25.11 18.66
C ALA A 160 -4.54 25.98 17.69
N ALA A 161 -4.09 27.22 17.45
CA ALA A 161 -4.70 28.15 16.49
C ALA A 161 -3.86 28.33 15.22
N ALA A 162 -2.82 27.51 15.00
CA ALA A 162 -2.01 27.57 13.80
C ALA A 162 -2.85 27.26 12.56
N ALA A 163 -2.66 28.04 11.48
CA ALA A 163 -3.40 27.90 10.22
C ALA A 163 -2.46 27.77 9.00
N SER A 164 -1.15 27.92 9.22
CA SER A 164 -0.13 27.87 8.18
C SER A 164 1.10 27.07 8.64
N LEU A 165 1.94 26.66 7.68
CA LEU A 165 3.25 26.06 7.99
C LEU A 165 4.17 27.05 8.73
N ALA A 166 4.04 28.36 8.46
CA ALA A 166 4.84 29.38 9.12
C ALA A 166 4.57 29.44 10.64
N ASP A 167 3.33 29.22 11.07
CA ASP A 167 2.93 29.21 12.47
C ASP A 167 3.54 28.03 13.25
N LEU A 168 3.98 26.99 12.55
CA LEU A 168 4.55 25.78 13.14
C LEU A 168 6.07 25.84 13.28
N LYS A 169 6.76 26.78 12.62
CA LYS A 169 8.23 26.83 12.57
C LYS A 169 8.90 26.98 13.94
N GLY A 170 8.28 27.70 14.84
CA GLY A 170 8.80 27.91 16.21
C GLY A 170 8.30 26.87 17.23
N ALA A 171 7.56 25.87 16.79
CA ALA A 171 6.93 24.89 17.67
C ALA A 171 7.85 23.70 17.99
N LYS A 172 7.68 23.14 19.19
CA LYS A 172 8.28 21.85 19.57
C LYS A 172 7.48 20.72 18.95
N LEU A 173 7.91 20.26 17.80
CA LEU A 173 7.23 19.19 17.06
C LEU A 173 7.97 17.86 17.23
N GLY A 174 7.23 16.77 17.09
CA GLY A 174 7.78 15.41 17.16
C GLY A 174 7.19 14.46 16.12
N ALA A 175 7.93 13.40 15.84
CA ALA A 175 7.51 12.27 15.01
C ALA A 175 8.35 11.03 15.35
N THR A 176 7.92 9.86 14.87
CA THR A 176 8.63 8.60 15.08
C THR A 176 9.78 8.44 14.08
N ILE A 177 10.90 7.89 14.55
CA ILE A 177 12.09 7.62 13.75
C ILE A 177 11.78 6.74 12.54
N GLY A 178 12.47 6.96 11.41
CA GLY A 178 12.35 6.15 10.20
C GLY A 178 11.06 6.34 9.39
N THR A 179 10.13 7.21 9.86
CA THR A 179 8.82 7.43 9.20
C THR A 179 8.87 8.55 8.15
N THR A 180 7.92 8.50 7.22
CA THR A 180 7.65 9.61 6.29
C THR A 180 7.11 10.82 7.04
N SER A 181 6.44 10.64 8.20
CA SER A 181 6.01 11.71 9.10
C SER A 181 7.19 12.57 9.58
N LEU A 182 8.29 11.94 10.02
CA LEU A 182 9.51 12.66 10.40
C LEU A 182 10.14 13.37 9.20
N SER A 183 10.14 12.72 8.03
CA SER A 183 10.64 13.33 6.81
C SER A 183 9.80 14.54 6.39
N ALA A 184 8.47 14.44 6.44
CA ALA A 184 7.56 15.52 6.14
C ALA A 184 7.71 16.68 7.15
N LEU A 185 7.79 16.38 8.46
CA LEU A 185 8.05 17.38 9.48
C LEU A 185 9.32 18.20 9.16
N ASN A 186 10.41 17.53 8.84
CA ASN A 186 11.69 18.19 8.59
C ASN A 186 11.75 18.94 7.25
N LYS A 187 11.04 18.45 6.21
CA LYS A 187 11.12 19.02 4.86
C LYS A 187 10.02 20.03 4.57
N VAL A 188 8.79 19.78 5.03
CA VAL A 188 7.62 20.61 4.71
C VAL A 188 7.45 21.71 5.75
N ILE A 189 7.45 21.36 7.05
CA ILE A 189 7.36 22.36 8.13
C ILE A 189 8.70 23.06 8.30
N ALA A 190 9.80 22.31 8.26
CA ALA A 190 11.16 22.80 8.47
C ALA A 190 11.28 23.66 9.74
N PRO A 191 11.01 23.11 10.94
CA PRO A 191 10.99 23.87 12.17
C PRO A 191 12.38 24.42 12.50
N THR A 192 12.43 25.54 13.24
CA THR A 192 13.70 26.19 13.64
C THR A 192 14.45 25.39 14.69
N GLU A 193 13.75 24.66 15.55
CA GLU A 193 14.33 23.70 16.48
C GLU A 193 14.25 22.29 15.89
N ALA A 194 15.27 21.46 16.17
CA ALA A 194 15.26 20.07 15.73
C ALA A 194 14.03 19.32 16.26
N ALA A 195 13.39 18.57 15.40
CA ALA A 195 12.26 17.71 15.78
C ALA A 195 12.62 16.76 16.93
N LYS A 196 11.69 16.54 17.85
CA LYS A 196 11.81 15.46 18.84
C LYS A 196 11.54 14.13 18.16
N VAL A 197 12.51 13.24 18.19
CA VAL A 197 12.43 11.93 17.54
C VAL A 197 12.14 10.86 18.60
N PHE A 198 11.14 10.03 18.35
CA PHE A 198 10.67 8.95 19.24
C PHE A 198 10.88 7.60 18.58
N ASN A 199 11.08 6.56 19.39
CA ASN A 199 11.29 5.20 18.89
C ASN A 199 10.00 4.53 18.40
N ASN A 200 8.84 4.95 18.91
CA ASN A 200 7.53 4.42 18.60
C ASN A 200 6.44 5.48 18.83
N ASN A 201 5.21 5.17 18.41
CA ASN A 201 4.08 6.09 18.57
C ASN A 201 3.65 6.25 20.03
N ASP A 202 3.80 5.24 20.91
CA ASP A 202 3.43 5.34 22.32
C ASP A 202 4.25 6.41 23.03
N ASP A 203 5.57 6.42 22.82
CA ASP A 203 6.48 7.43 23.38
C ASP A 203 6.13 8.83 22.87
N ALA A 204 5.83 8.94 21.57
CA ALA A 204 5.46 10.21 20.94
C ALA A 204 4.11 10.76 21.49
N VAL A 205 3.11 9.89 21.62
CA VAL A 205 1.80 10.21 22.21
C VAL A 205 1.95 10.61 23.68
N LEU A 206 2.77 9.86 24.45
CA LEU A 206 3.04 10.20 25.84
C LEU A 206 3.70 11.56 25.97
N ALA A 207 4.66 11.90 25.11
CA ALA A 207 5.30 13.20 25.08
C ALA A 207 4.32 14.33 24.76
N LEU A 208 3.35 14.11 23.86
CA LEU A 208 2.29 15.06 23.54
C LEU A 208 1.35 15.27 24.74
N LYS A 209 0.89 14.16 25.37
CA LYS A 209 0.05 14.21 26.60
C LYS A 209 0.73 14.94 27.76
N ASN A 210 2.03 14.74 27.91
CA ASN A 210 2.84 15.39 28.94
C ASN A 210 3.30 16.80 28.55
N LYS A 211 2.83 17.33 27.39
CA LYS A 211 3.17 18.66 26.88
C LYS A 211 4.68 18.89 26.69
N GLN A 212 5.43 17.82 26.47
CA GLN A 212 6.86 17.87 26.15
C GLN A 212 7.10 18.29 24.70
N ILE A 213 6.12 18.02 23.82
CA ILE A 213 5.99 18.54 22.46
C ILE A 213 4.64 19.27 22.34
N GLU A 214 4.57 20.22 21.40
CA GLU A 214 3.38 21.03 21.13
C GLU A 214 2.54 20.42 20.00
N GLY A 215 3.18 19.63 19.11
CA GLY A 215 2.51 18.92 18.03
C GLY A 215 3.23 17.61 17.66
N LEU A 216 2.44 16.66 17.20
CA LEU A 216 2.85 15.36 16.71
C LEU A 216 2.47 15.23 15.23
N VAL A 217 3.43 14.84 14.38
CA VAL A 217 3.18 14.58 12.97
C VAL A 217 3.04 13.07 12.77
N VAL A 218 1.89 12.67 12.23
CA VAL A 218 1.52 11.26 11.94
C VAL A 218 0.61 11.22 10.71
N ASP A 219 0.34 10.03 10.20
CA ASP A 219 -0.64 9.83 9.14
C ASP A 219 -2.03 10.30 9.57
N LEU A 220 -2.80 10.86 8.64
CA LEU A 220 -4.12 11.45 8.94
C LEU A 220 -5.07 10.50 9.67
N PRO A 221 -5.25 9.20 9.30
CA PRO A 221 -6.13 8.30 10.05
C PRO A 221 -5.65 8.05 11.48
N THR A 222 -4.34 7.99 11.69
CA THR A 222 -3.75 7.91 13.03
C THR A 222 -4.04 9.19 13.82
N ALA A 223 -3.89 10.36 13.21
CA ALA A 223 -4.21 11.65 13.87
C ALA A 223 -5.69 11.73 14.26
N LEU A 224 -6.60 11.28 13.36
CA LEU A 224 -8.05 11.23 13.64
C LEU A 224 -8.36 10.33 14.84
N TYR A 225 -7.81 9.12 14.87
CA TYR A 225 -7.99 8.21 16.00
C TYR A 225 -7.42 8.79 17.30
N LEU A 226 -6.19 9.29 17.27
CA LEU A 226 -5.55 9.86 18.46
C LEU A 226 -6.30 11.06 18.99
N SER A 227 -6.81 11.94 18.14
CA SER A 227 -7.58 13.13 18.55
C SER A 227 -8.92 12.76 19.15
N ALA A 228 -9.57 11.71 18.66
CA ALA A 228 -10.91 11.31 19.09
C ALA A 228 -10.89 10.42 20.35
N ALA A 229 -9.89 9.54 20.50
CA ALA A 229 -9.91 8.48 21.49
C ALA A 229 -8.77 8.52 22.52
N ILE A 230 -7.64 9.17 22.23
CA ILE A 230 -6.42 9.03 23.03
C ILE A 230 -5.95 10.34 23.68
N ILE A 231 -6.02 11.44 22.95
CA ILE A 231 -5.54 12.76 23.43
C ILE A 231 -6.73 13.56 23.95
N ASP A 232 -6.74 13.85 25.24
CA ASP A 232 -7.77 14.69 25.85
C ASP A 232 -7.83 16.05 25.15
N ASN A 233 -8.98 16.38 24.56
CA ASN A 233 -9.16 17.55 23.73
C ASN A 233 -8.13 17.66 22.60
N GLY A 234 -7.79 16.53 21.96
CA GLY A 234 -6.94 16.47 20.78
C GLY A 234 -7.54 17.27 19.62
N THR A 235 -6.70 17.97 18.88
CA THR A 235 -7.12 18.78 17.73
C THR A 235 -6.15 18.56 16.59
N ILE A 236 -6.67 18.29 15.39
CA ILE A 236 -5.85 18.23 14.17
C ILE A 236 -5.78 19.65 13.61
N ILE A 237 -4.57 20.18 13.52
CA ILE A 237 -4.33 21.53 12.98
C ILE A 237 -4.58 21.55 11.48
N GLY A 238 -4.02 20.55 10.77
CA GLY A 238 -4.14 20.45 9.32
C GLY A 238 -3.31 19.31 8.77
N GLN A 239 -3.51 19.07 7.49
CA GLN A 239 -2.70 18.16 6.68
C GLN A 239 -1.51 18.90 6.11
N LEU A 240 -0.38 18.23 5.96
CA LEU A 240 0.77 18.76 5.23
C LEU A 240 0.53 18.59 3.73
N ALA A 241 0.78 19.64 2.97
CA ALA A 241 0.69 19.58 1.51
C ALA A 241 1.68 18.54 0.98
N ASP A 242 1.20 17.64 0.14
CA ASP A 242 2.01 16.65 -0.56
C ASP A 242 1.80 16.78 -2.06
N ASN A 243 2.85 17.19 -2.77
CA ASN A 243 2.84 17.31 -4.22
C ASN A 243 3.06 15.97 -4.95
N SER A 244 3.32 14.89 -4.21
CA SER A 244 3.55 13.55 -4.75
C SER A 244 2.28 12.69 -4.87
N GLY A 245 1.14 13.19 -4.37
CA GLY A 245 -0.14 12.46 -4.40
C GLY A 245 -0.41 11.62 -3.16
N GLY A 246 0.31 11.84 -2.07
CA GLY A 246 0.14 11.17 -0.79
C GLY A 246 1.09 10.00 -0.56
N ASP A 247 1.16 9.60 0.69
CA ASP A 247 1.89 8.40 1.11
C ASP A 247 1.11 7.14 0.72
N GLN A 248 1.66 6.34 -0.17
CA GLN A 248 1.08 5.07 -0.60
C GLN A 248 1.60 3.93 0.29
N PHE A 249 0.71 3.24 1.00
CA PHE A 249 1.09 2.09 1.84
C PHE A 249 1.07 0.80 1.04
N GLY A 250 2.16 0.03 1.13
CA GLY A 250 2.30 -1.29 0.52
C GLY A 250 2.65 -2.37 1.54
N LEU A 251 2.30 -3.61 1.23
CA LEU A 251 2.75 -4.76 1.99
C LEU A 251 4.24 -4.94 1.75
N VAL A 252 5.02 -4.99 2.83
CA VAL A 252 6.46 -5.23 2.77
C VAL A 252 6.73 -6.72 2.64
N LEU A 253 7.65 -7.08 1.73
CA LEU A 253 8.16 -8.45 1.57
C LEU A 253 9.70 -8.44 1.61
N GLN A 254 10.30 -9.59 1.88
CA GLN A 254 11.73 -9.75 1.72
C GLN A 254 12.14 -9.40 0.28
N LYS A 255 13.27 -8.72 0.12
CA LYS A 255 13.81 -8.39 -1.20
C LYS A 255 13.99 -9.64 -2.06
N GLY A 256 13.41 -9.65 -3.26
CA GLY A 256 13.43 -10.78 -4.18
C GLY A 256 12.50 -11.96 -3.79
N SER A 257 11.52 -11.72 -2.92
CA SER A 257 10.55 -12.75 -2.54
C SER A 257 9.75 -13.26 -3.75
N LYS A 258 9.61 -14.57 -3.87
CA LYS A 258 8.74 -15.21 -4.88
C LYS A 258 7.25 -14.90 -4.62
N LEU A 259 6.90 -14.45 -3.43
CA LEU A 259 5.54 -14.03 -3.08
C LEU A 259 5.21 -12.61 -3.52
N THR A 260 6.19 -11.80 -3.95
CA THR A 260 5.94 -10.39 -4.34
C THR A 260 4.89 -10.29 -5.44
N ALA A 261 5.01 -11.08 -6.51
CA ALA A 261 4.03 -11.06 -7.60
C ALA A 261 2.64 -11.60 -7.21
N PRO A 262 2.51 -12.77 -6.54
CA PRO A 262 1.21 -13.24 -6.04
C PRO A 262 0.53 -12.28 -5.06
N VAL A 263 1.27 -11.70 -4.12
CA VAL A 263 0.73 -10.73 -3.14
C VAL A 263 0.29 -9.46 -3.84
N THR A 264 1.07 -8.95 -4.80
CA THR A 264 0.68 -7.80 -5.63
C THR A 264 -0.62 -8.08 -6.38
N ALA A 265 -0.73 -9.23 -7.03
CA ALA A 265 -1.96 -9.62 -7.75
C ALA A 265 -3.17 -9.74 -6.81
N ALA A 266 -2.97 -10.23 -5.58
CA ALA A 266 -4.03 -10.27 -4.56
C ALA A 266 -4.51 -8.88 -4.16
N VAL A 267 -3.59 -7.93 -3.90
CA VAL A 267 -3.93 -6.53 -3.60
C VAL A 267 -4.65 -5.87 -4.76
N ASP A 268 -4.18 -6.06 -5.99
CA ASP A 268 -4.81 -5.51 -7.20
C ASP A 268 -6.24 -6.05 -7.40
N ALA A 269 -6.47 -7.34 -7.12
CA ALA A 269 -7.79 -7.96 -7.16
C ALA A 269 -8.74 -7.37 -6.10
N LEU A 270 -8.25 -7.16 -4.85
CA LEU A 270 -9.02 -6.52 -3.78
C LEU A 270 -9.36 -5.05 -4.08
N LYS A 271 -8.51 -4.37 -4.82
CA LYS A 271 -8.78 -3.02 -5.31
C LYS A 271 -9.84 -3.05 -6.41
N ALA A 272 -9.72 -3.97 -7.37
CA ALA A 272 -10.62 -4.08 -8.51
C ALA A 272 -12.05 -4.47 -8.11
N ASP A 273 -12.23 -5.30 -7.08
CA ASP A 273 -13.54 -5.73 -6.56
C ASP A 273 -14.10 -4.82 -5.45
N ASN A 274 -13.46 -3.66 -5.19
CA ASN A 274 -13.81 -2.69 -4.16
C ASN A 274 -13.73 -3.19 -2.71
N THR A 275 -13.09 -4.33 -2.45
CA THR A 275 -12.90 -4.82 -1.08
C THR A 275 -12.09 -3.83 -0.25
N LEU A 276 -10.98 -3.28 -0.80
CA LEU A 276 -10.17 -2.29 -0.08
C LEU A 276 -10.97 -1.05 0.31
N ALA A 277 -11.78 -0.50 -0.61
CA ALA A 277 -12.63 0.66 -0.32
C ALA A 277 -13.69 0.35 0.75
N THR A 278 -14.24 -0.86 0.75
CA THR A 278 -15.20 -1.31 1.78
C THR A 278 -14.53 -1.42 3.14
N LEU A 279 -13.33 -1.99 3.21
CA LEU A 279 -12.57 -2.11 4.45
C LEU A 279 -12.14 -0.74 4.98
N GLU A 280 -11.71 0.17 4.11
CA GLU A 280 -11.38 1.55 4.46
C GLU A 280 -12.58 2.23 5.11
N LYS A 281 -13.75 2.20 4.47
CA LYS A 281 -14.98 2.77 5.02
C LYS A 281 -15.41 2.13 6.35
N THR A 282 -15.11 0.86 6.54
CA THR A 282 -15.51 0.12 7.77
C THR A 282 -14.64 0.50 8.97
N TRP A 283 -13.34 0.67 8.74
CA TRP A 283 -12.36 0.77 9.83
C TRP A 283 -11.73 2.14 9.98
N LEU A 284 -11.62 2.91 8.91
CA LEU A 284 -11.06 4.25 8.96
C LEU A 284 -12.18 5.27 8.94
N SER A 285 -12.11 6.26 9.82
CA SER A 285 -13.08 7.35 9.84
C SER A 285 -13.11 8.03 8.48
N GLU A 286 -14.33 8.28 7.95
CA GLU A 286 -14.47 9.13 6.77
C GLU A 286 -13.72 10.44 7.04
N SER A 287 -12.93 10.86 6.09
CA SER A 287 -12.10 12.05 6.24
C SER A 287 -12.98 13.25 6.55
N ILE A 288 -13.00 13.64 7.83
CA ILE A 288 -13.43 14.98 8.22
C ILE A 288 -12.59 15.92 7.36
N SER A 289 -13.19 16.95 6.79
CA SER A 289 -12.47 17.93 5.97
C SER A 289 -11.43 18.63 6.85
N VAL A 290 -10.22 18.06 6.89
CA VAL A 290 -9.06 18.63 7.58
C VAL A 290 -8.38 19.59 6.60
N PRO A 291 -8.16 20.87 6.98
CA PRO A 291 -7.53 21.83 6.08
C PRO A 291 -6.09 21.39 5.71
N VAL A 292 -5.66 21.75 4.50
CA VAL A 292 -4.27 21.63 4.08
C VAL A 292 -3.52 22.89 4.47
N LEU A 293 -2.45 22.74 5.24
CA LEU A 293 -1.58 23.85 5.64
C LEU A 293 -0.68 24.27 4.48
N GLN A 294 -0.59 25.57 4.26
CA GLN A 294 0.23 26.20 3.22
C GLN A 294 1.29 27.14 3.83
#